data_e986b1e5359accc0b144b3e5ce53ad49
#
_entry.id   e986b1e5359accc0b144b3e5ce53ad49
#
_cell.length_a   1.000
_cell.length_b   1.000
_cell.length_c   1.000
_cell.angle_alpha   90.00
_cell.angle_beta   90.00
_cell.angle_gamma   90.00
#
_symmetry.space_group_name_H-M   'P 1'
#
loop_
_entity.id
_entity.type
_entity.pdbx_description
1 polymer ?
#
loop_
_entity_poly.entity_id
_entity_poly.type
_entity_poly.pdbx_seq_one_letter_code
_entity_poly.pdbx_strand_id
1 'polypeptide(L)'
;MTQSLTILGSTGSIGTSTLDVVARHPERFRIFALSGHSQTAKLAEQCLTFRPQYAVTANEAQAAELRTHLAAAGCQTEVLHGEQALCDIAAAPETDGVMAAIVGAAGLPPTLAAARAGKTIYLANKETLVVSGSLFMQTAAQSGARILPVDSEHNAIYQVLPPEKGCLKQNGVQSIILTASGGPFLHTDLADFPAITPEQAVKHPNWQMGRKISVDSATMMNKGLELIEAHWLFNCPPEKLETVIHPQSVVHSMVRYADGSVLAQMGTPDMRTPIAYCLGLPERIASGVPPLDFAALSALTFETPDYRRFPCLELAYQAMQAGGGVPCVLNAANEIAVAAFLAGHIRFTDIARTVRHCLEQDFSGSHHSLEGLLDLDAAARRAAEAFVQQVAHR
;
A
#
# COMPACT_ATOMS: atom_id res chain seq x y z
N MET A 1 5.44 -7.35 27.62
CA MET A 1 5.40 -5.87 27.64
C MET A 1 4.35 -5.42 26.64
N THR A 2 3.61 -4.37 26.96
CA THR A 2 2.61 -3.79 26.05
C THR A 2 3.32 -3.00 24.95
N GLN A 3 3.06 -3.31 23.69
CA GLN A 3 3.66 -2.63 22.53
C GLN A 3 2.95 -1.30 22.28
N SER A 4 3.72 -0.25 22.06
CA SER A 4 3.26 1.11 21.80
C SER A 4 3.23 1.40 20.30
N LEU A 5 2.09 1.78 19.76
CA LEU A 5 1.86 1.90 18.32
C LEU A 5 1.53 3.34 17.90
N THR A 6 2.16 3.78 16.83
CA THR A 6 1.74 4.95 16.05
C THR A 6 1.03 4.49 14.79
N ILE A 7 -0.17 5.03 14.50
CA ILE A 7 -0.93 4.69 13.30
C ILE A 7 -1.00 5.91 12.40
N LEU A 8 -0.23 5.88 11.33
CA LEU A 8 -0.26 6.88 10.27
C LEU A 8 -1.43 6.57 9.33
N GLY A 9 -2.41 7.49 9.24
CA GLY A 9 -3.62 7.29 8.43
C GLY A 9 -4.70 6.45 9.14
N SER A 10 -4.92 6.67 10.43
CA SER A 10 -5.83 5.90 11.28
C SER A 10 -7.30 5.92 10.83
N THR A 11 -7.73 6.97 10.14
CA THR A 11 -9.11 7.13 9.66
C THR A 11 -9.40 6.38 8.35
N GLY A 12 -8.36 5.90 7.67
CA GLY A 12 -8.47 5.05 6.47
C GLY A 12 -8.89 3.61 6.78
N SER A 13 -9.07 2.78 5.75
CA SER A 13 -9.48 1.38 5.89
C SER A 13 -8.48 0.55 6.69
N ILE A 14 -7.20 0.66 6.38
CA ILE A 14 -6.14 -0.06 7.11
C ILE A 14 -6.04 0.41 8.56
N GLY A 15 -6.05 1.75 8.79
CA GLY A 15 -6.01 2.30 10.14
C GLY A 15 -7.19 1.84 11.00
N THR A 16 -8.39 1.83 10.43
CA THR A 16 -9.60 1.35 11.12
C THR A 16 -9.52 -0.15 11.43
N SER A 17 -9.06 -0.96 10.47
CA SER A 17 -8.84 -2.39 10.67
C SER A 17 -7.76 -2.67 11.71
N THR A 18 -6.71 -1.83 11.75
CA THR A 18 -5.66 -1.91 12.79
C THR A 18 -6.23 -1.64 14.17
N LEU A 19 -7.03 -0.59 14.31
CA LEU A 19 -7.67 -0.25 15.58
C LEU A 19 -8.67 -1.32 16.04
N ASP A 20 -9.39 -1.99 15.11
CA ASP A 20 -10.26 -3.13 15.45
C ASP A 20 -9.43 -4.31 16.03
N VAL A 21 -8.29 -4.63 15.41
CA VAL A 21 -7.39 -5.68 15.95
C VAL A 21 -6.81 -5.28 17.30
N VAL A 22 -6.34 -4.04 17.44
CA VAL A 22 -5.80 -3.51 18.69
C VAL A 22 -6.82 -3.56 19.84
N ALA A 23 -8.07 -3.18 19.56
CA ALA A 23 -9.15 -3.19 20.54
C ALA A 23 -9.48 -4.60 21.06
N ARG A 24 -9.16 -5.65 20.31
CA ARG A 24 -9.33 -7.05 20.73
C ARG A 24 -8.22 -7.56 21.67
N HIS A 25 -7.10 -6.82 21.73
CA HIS A 25 -5.90 -7.19 22.49
C HIS A 25 -5.36 -6.04 23.34
N PRO A 26 -6.20 -5.44 24.23
CA PRO A 26 -5.80 -4.25 25.00
C PRO A 26 -4.64 -4.52 25.98
N GLU A 27 -4.40 -5.77 26.34
CA GLU A 27 -3.28 -6.19 27.18
C GLU A 27 -1.94 -6.19 26.41
N ARG A 28 -1.98 -6.26 25.07
CA ARG A 28 -0.78 -6.35 24.22
C ARG A 28 -0.40 -5.02 23.59
N PHE A 29 -1.37 -4.14 23.33
CA PHE A 29 -1.15 -2.93 22.56
C PHE A 29 -1.70 -1.69 23.25
N ARG A 30 -0.99 -0.58 23.06
CA ARG A 30 -1.47 0.76 23.36
C ARG A 30 -1.21 1.67 22.17
N ILE A 31 -2.05 2.66 21.98
CA ILE A 31 -1.88 3.66 20.92
C ILE A 31 -1.11 4.85 21.49
N PHE A 32 0.06 5.14 20.91
CA PHE A 32 0.85 6.34 21.22
C PHE A 32 0.35 7.54 20.44
N ALA A 33 0.19 7.37 19.10
CA ALA A 33 -0.26 8.47 18.26
C ALA A 33 -1.16 7.98 17.11
N LEU A 34 -2.08 8.84 16.70
CA LEU A 34 -2.96 8.66 15.56
C LEU A 34 -2.79 9.81 14.57
N SER A 35 -2.97 9.56 13.28
CA SER A 35 -3.08 10.63 12.31
C SER A 35 -4.28 10.46 11.37
N GLY A 36 -4.86 11.59 10.96
CA GLY A 36 -5.94 11.66 9.99
C GLY A 36 -5.79 12.89 9.10
N HIS A 37 -6.29 12.82 7.86
CA HIS A 37 -6.21 13.93 6.92
C HIS A 37 -7.50 14.77 6.96
N SER A 38 -8.59 14.28 6.38
CA SER A 38 -9.84 15.03 6.18
C SER A 38 -11.00 14.61 7.08
N GLN A 39 -10.88 13.47 7.78
CA GLN A 39 -11.95 12.90 8.60
C GLN A 39 -11.77 13.27 10.08
N THR A 40 -11.83 14.56 10.41
CA THR A 40 -11.57 15.09 11.77
C THR A 40 -12.51 14.49 12.82
N ALA A 41 -13.80 14.35 12.51
CA ALA A 41 -14.77 13.76 13.43
C ALA A 41 -14.44 12.30 13.77
N LYS A 42 -14.07 11.49 12.77
CA LYS A 42 -13.66 10.10 12.98
C LYS A 42 -12.36 10.00 13.79
N LEU A 43 -11.42 10.90 13.55
CA LEU A 43 -10.19 10.97 14.34
C LEU A 43 -10.49 11.33 15.79
N ALA A 44 -11.45 12.23 16.06
CA ALA A 44 -11.91 12.56 17.40
C ALA A 44 -12.48 11.32 18.12
N GLU A 45 -13.38 10.56 17.48
CA GLU A 45 -13.92 9.31 18.02
C GLU A 45 -12.82 8.30 18.38
N GLN A 46 -11.83 8.17 17.50
CA GLN A 46 -10.66 7.31 17.74
C GLN A 46 -9.84 7.79 18.94
N CYS A 47 -9.60 9.10 19.06
CA CYS A 47 -8.91 9.67 20.22
C CYS A 47 -9.67 9.45 21.53
N LEU A 48 -11.00 9.57 21.54
CA LEU A 48 -11.82 9.31 22.71
C LEU A 48 -11.78 7.84 23.15
N THR A 49 -11.72 6.93 22.18
CA THR A 49 -11.70 5.48 22.42
C THR A 49 -10.33 5.00 22.89
N PHE A 50 -9.26 5.37 22.17
CA PHE A 50 -7.92 4.82 22.38
C PHE A 50 -7.02 5.71 23.22
N ARG A 51 -7.41 6.96 23.47
CA ARG A 51 -6.68 7.95 24.30
C ARG A 51 -5.18 8.03 23.98
N PRO A 52 -4.82 8.27 22.70
CA PRO A 52 -3.42 8.41 22.34
C PRO A 52 -2.83 9.68 23.01
N GLN A 53 -1.51 9.70 23.12
CA GLN A 53 -0.81 10.91 23.58
C GLN A 53 -0.91 12.02 22.54
N TYR A 54 -0.78 11.68 21.25
CA TYR A 54 -0.81 12.64 20.14
C TYR A 54 -1.85 12.28 19.08
N ALA A 55 -2.41 13.33 18.47
CA ALA A 55 -3.18 13.21 17.24
C ALA A 55 -2.67 14.23 16.22
N VAL A 56 -2.43 13.81 14.97
CA VAL A 56 -1.89 14.68 13.93
C VAL A 56 -2.89 14.82 12.78
N THR A 57 -3.17 16.10 12.42
CA THR A 57 -4.03 16.46 11.28
C THR A 57 -3.20 17.06 10.14
N ALA A 58 -3.81 17.27 8.96
CA ALA A 58 -3.08 17.79 7.80
C ALA A 58 -2.66 19.28 7.98
N ASN A 59 -3.50 20.08 8.64
CA ASN A 59 -3.28 21.51 8.78
C ASN A 59 -3.87 22.07 10.09
N GLU A 60 -3.52 23.33 10.40
CA GLU A 60 -3.94 24.00 11.63
C GLU A 60 -5.45 24.15 11.74
N ALA A 61 -6.18 24.39 10.65
CA ALA A 61 -7.63 24.54 10.73
C ALA A 61 -8.31 23.24 11.25
N GLN A 62 -7.88 22.10 10.75
CA GLN A 62 -8.35 20.79 11.21
C GLN A 62 -7.87 20.48 12.63
N ALA A 63 -6.65 20.91 12.99
CA ALA A 63 -6.14 20.76 14.36
C ALA A 63 -6.99 21.56 15.36
N ALA A 64 -7.34 22.79 15.05
CA ALA A 64 -8.21 23.62 15.88
C ALA A 64 -9.61 23.01 16.07
N GLU A 65 -10.19 22.47 14.99
CA GLU A 65 -11.46 21.73 15.03
C GLU A 65 -11.34 20.52 15.97
N LEU A 66 -10.31 19.69 15.79
CA LEU A 66 -10.08 18.50 16.60
C LEU A 66 -9.88 18.85 18.08
N ARG A 67 -9.04 19.87 18.40
CA ARG A 67 -8.86 20.36 19.78
C ARG A 67 -10.18 20.75 20.44
N THR A 68 -11.05 21.42 19.71
CA THR A 68 -12.38 21.82 20.21
C THR A 68 -13.23 20.59 20.57
N HIS A 69 -13.28 19.59 19.71
CA HIS A 69 -14.01 18.35 19.96
C HIS A 69 -13.45 17.58 21.17
N LEU A 70 -12.12 17.44 21.26
CA LEU A 70 -11.47 16.72 22.36
C LEU A 70 -11.60 17.44 23.69
N ALA A 71 -11.48 18.75 23.71
CA ALA A 71 -11.63 19.57 24.92
C ALA A 71 -13.06 19.46 25.48
N ALA A 72 -14.09 19.53 24.62
CA ALA A 72 -15.47 19.36 25.02
C ALA A 72 -15.76 17.98 25.66
N ALA A 73 -14.99 16.96 25.28
CA ALA A 73 -15.10 15.59 25.82
C ALA A 73 -14.09 15.29 26.96
N GLY A 74 -13.31 16.26 27.41
CA GLY A 74 -12.31 16.07 28.47
C GLY A 74 -11.14 15.15 28.08
N CYS A 75 -10.84 15.01 26.79
CA CYS A 75 -9.74 14.21 26.30
C CYS A 75 -8.43 15.01 26.35
N GLN A 76 -7.36 14.37 26.85
CA GLN A 76 -6.05 15.01 27.06
C GLN A 76 -5.08 14.82 25.89
N THR A 77 -5.52 14.23 24.76
CA THR A 77 -4.70 14.02 23.57
C THR A 77 -4.21 15.36 23.03
N GLU A 78 -2.90 15.52 22.88
CA GLU A 78 -2.28 16.69 22.26
C GLU A 78 -2.47 16.65 20.74
N VAL A 79 -2.89 17.78 20.16
CA VAL A 79 -3.18 17.85 18.71
C VAL A 79 -2.12 18.66 18.01
N LEU A 80 -1.43 18.00 17.08
CA LEU A 80 -0.41 18.53 16.20
C LEU A 80 -0.90 18.57 14.74
N HIS A 81 -0.14 19.19 13.85
CA HIS A 81 -0.47 19.19 12.41
C HIS A 81 0.78 19.26 11.52
N GLY A 82 0.59 18.85 10.26
CA GLY A 82 1.59 18.97 9.21
C GLY A 82 2.56 17.80 9.13
N GLU A 83 3.39 17.82 8.09
CA GLU A 83 4.29 16.70 7.74
C GLU A 83 5.36 16.47 8.81
N GLN A 84 5.94 17.56 9.37
CA GLN A 84 6.97 17.41 10.40
C GLN A 84 6.42 16.68 11.64
N ALA A 85 5.19 17.02 12.06
CA ALA A 85 4.55 16.33 13.19
C ALA A 85 4.29 14.85 12.90
N LEU A 86 3.96 14.48 11.65
CA LEU A 86 3.86 13.06 11.24
C LEU A 86 5.21 12.34 11.36
N CYS A 87 6.30 13.00 10.95
CA CYS A 87 7.65 12.45 11.09
C CYS A 87 8.05 12.29 12.56
N ASP A 88 7.75 13.29 13.40
CA ASP A 88 8.10 13.30 14.82
C ASP A 88 7.40 12.16 15.57
N ILE A 89 6.08 11.95 15.38
CA ILE A 89 5.36 10.84 16.03
C ILE A 89 5.79 9.47 15.51
N ALA A 90 6.20 9.37 14.25
CA ALA A 90 6.69 8.13 13.66
C ALA A 90 8.07 7.73 14.18
N ALA A 91 8.93 8.71 14.50
CA ALA A 91 10.29 8.51 15.01
C ALA A 91 10.37 8.54 16.53
N ALA A 92 9.29 8.88 17.25
CA ALA A 92 9.28 9.08 18.69
C ALA A 92 9.85 7.87 19.46
N PRO A 93 10.69 8.09 20.50
CA PRO A 93 11.24 7.00 21.30
C PRO A 93 10.19 6.08 21.92
N GLU A 94 9.04 6.63 22.27
CA GLU A 94 7.91 5.94 22.90
C GLU A 94 7.12 5.04 21.93
N THR A 95 7.37 5.15 20.63
CA THR A 95 6.79 4.31 19.59
C THR A 95 7.64 3.07 19.36
N ASP A 96 7.10 1.88 19.58
CA ASP A 96 7.75 0.59 19.26
C ASP A 96 7.52 0.21 17.80
N GLY A 97 6.31 0.48 17.30
CA GLY A 97 5.91 0.13 15.95
C GLY A 97 5.02 1.17 15.26
N VAL A 98 5.21 1.32 13.97
CA VAL A 98 4.48 2.27 13.13
C VAL A 98 3.67 1.54 12.08
N MET A 99 2.34 1.69 12.11
CA MET A 99 1.47 1.28 11.01
C MET A 99 1.49 2.37 9.94
N ALA A 100 2.18 2.11 8.84
CA ALA A 100 2.33 3.05 7.73
C ALA A 100 1.18 2.86 6.72
N ALA A 101 0.07 3.60 6.92
CA ALA A 101 -1.16 3.46 6.13
C ALA A 101 -1.64 4.78 5.48
N ILE A 102 -0.76 5.77 5.33
CA ILE A 102 -1.03 6.95 4.50
C ILE A 102 -0.88 6.55 3.03
N VAL A 103 -1.91 6.80 2.23
CA VAL A 103 -1.95 6.43 0.80
C VAL A 103 -1.09 7.37 -0.05
N GLY A 104 -0.41 6.81 -1.06
CA GLY A 104 0.38 7.57 -2.03
C GLY A 104 1.75 8.01 -1.51
N ALA A 105 2.43 8.82 -2.30
CA ALA A 105 3.79 9.32 -2.00
C ALA A 105 3.85 10.16 -0.71
N ALA A 106 2.74 10.75 -0.27
CA ALA A 106 2.64 11.52 0.98
C ALA A 106 2.98 10.70 2.25
N GLY A 107 2.88 9.37 2.18
CA GLY A 107 3.30 8.49 3.28
C GLY A 107 4.80 8.27 3.39
N LEU A 108 5.58 8.63 2.35
CA LEU A 108 7.02 8.35 2.31
C LEU A 108 7.82 9.08 3.40
N PRO A 109 7.72 10.42 3.61
CA PRO A 109 8.52 11.11 4.61
C PRO A 109 8.37 10.54 6.02
N PRO A 110 7.17 10.39 6.59
CA PRO A 110 7.02 9.85 7.94
C PRO A 110 7.41 8.37 8.05
N THR A 111 7.19 7.56 7.00
CA THR A 111 7.63 6.15 7.00
C THR A 111 9.15 6.03 6.97
N LEU A 112 9.83 6.90 6.21
CA LEU A 112 11.29 6.98 6.20
C LEU A 112 11.85 7.48 7.52
N ALA A 113 11.17 8.42 8.21
CA ALA A 113 11.54 8.86 9.56
C ALA A 113 11.49 7.69 10.57
N ALA A 114 10.44 6.87 10.51
CA ALA A 114 10.34 5.65 11.30
C ALA A 114 11.47 4.65 10.98
N ALA A 115 11.82 4.48 9.71
CA ALA A 115 12.92 3.63 9.29
C ALA A 115 14.25 4.13 9.84
N ARG A 116 14.56 5.43 9.74
CA ARG A 116 15.77 6.03 10.31
C ARG A 116 15.87 5.85 11.81
N ALA A 117 14.74 5.86 12.50
CA ALA A 117 14.66 5.67 13.96
C ALA A 117 14.70 4.18 14.39
N GLY A 118 14.91 3.24 13.46
CA GLY A 118 15.03 1.80 13.75
C GLY A 118 13.74 1.14 14.22
N LYS A 119 12.57 1.68 13.87
CA LYS A 119 11.27 1.18 14.32
C LYS A 119 10.84 -0.11 13.62
N THR A 120 9.93 -0.86 14.23
CA THR A 120 9.15 -1.87 13.50
C THR A 120 8.11 -1.16 12.64
N ILE A 121 8.16 -1.36 11.33
CA ILE A 121 7.26 -0.75 10.36
C ILE A 121 6.30 -1.80 9.82
N TYR A 122 5.02 -1.63 10.10
CA TYR A 122 3.93 -2.39 9.50
C TYR A 122 3.54 -1.68 8.20
N LEU A 123 4.12 -2.13 7.11
CA LEU A 123 4.05 -1.42 5.83
C LEU A 123 2.77 -1.78 5.08
N ALA A 124 1.84 -0.83 5.00
CA ALA A 124 0.61 -0.91 4.20
C ALA A 124 0.59 0.13 3.06
N ASN A 125 1.59 1.00 2.99
CA ASN A 125 1.81 1.98 1.92
C ASN A 125 2.85 1.44 0.94
N LYS A 126 2.39 0.80 -0.13
CA LYS A 126 3.26 0.23 -1.17
C LYS A 126 4.03 1.30 -1.94
N GLU A 127 3.45 2.49 -2.07
CA GLU A 127 4.05 3.60 -2.79
C GLU A 127 5.40 4.01 -2.17
N THR A 128 5.59 3.82 -0.87
CA THR A 128 6.89 4.03 -0.21
C THR A 128 8.01 3.22 -0.88
N LEU A 129 7.80 1.93 -1.14
CA LEU A 129 8.80 1.09 -1.80
C LEU A 129 8.85 1.30 -3.31
N VAL A 130 7.74 1.63 -3.93
CA VAL A 130 7.71 1.96 -5.36
C VAL A 130 8.54 3.21 -5.64
N VAL A 131 8.34 4.26 -4.85
CA VAL A 131 9.02 5.56 -5.03
C VAL A 131 10.48 5.52 -4.57
N SER A 132 10.76 4.87 -3.44
CA SER A 132 12.05 5.00 -2.76
C SER A 132 12.71 3.67 -2.38
N GLY A 133 12.35 2.56 -3.03
CA GLY A 133 12.71 1.22 -2.60
C GLY A 133 14.18 1.03 -2.20
N SER A 134 15.14 1.45 -3.05
CA SER A 134 16.58 1.38 -2.74
C SER A 134 16.95 2.20 -1.49
N LEU A 135 16.54 3.46 -1.46
CA LEU A 135 16.81 4.37 -0.33
C LEU A 135 16.19 3.84 0.97
N PHE A 136 14.93 3.38 0.90
CA PHE A 136 14.20 2.91 2.05
C PHE A 136 14.80 1.63 2.63
N MET A 137 15.11 0.63 1.78
CA MET A 137 15.68 -0.64 2.21
C MET A 137 17.11 -0.47 2.77
N GLN A 138 17.93 0.42 2.16
CA GLN A 138 19.25 0.77 2.71
C GLN A 138 19.13 1.44 4.07
N THR A 139 18.22 2.41 4.22
CA THR A 139 17.95 3.09 5.50
C THR A 139 17.54 2.09 6.57
N ALA A 140 16.60 1.19 6.26
CA ALA A 140 16.16 0.18 7.21
C ALA A 140 17.28 -0.78 7.62
N ALA A 141 18.13 -1.19 6.68
CA ALA A 141 19.28 -2.05 6.96
C ALA A 141 20.31 -1.36 7.87
N GLN A 142 20.58 -0.07 7.64
CA GLN A 142 21.53 0.73 8.44
C GLN A 142 21.05 0.99 9.86
N SER A 143 19.76 1.26 10.05
CA SER A 143 19.17 1.58 11.34
C SER A 143 18.74 0.35 12.15
N GLY A 144 18.67 -0.82 11.52
CA GLY A 144 18.09 -2.02 12.12
C GLY A 144 16.55 -2.02 12.16
N ALA A 145 15.88 -1.14 11.41
CA ALA A 145 14.43 -1.14 11.30
C ALA A 145 13.90 -2.46 10.74
N ARG A 146 12.80 -2.94 11.31
CA ARG A 146 12.14 -4.16 10.86
C ARG A 146 10.93 -3.82 9.99
N ILE A 147 10.90 -4.30 8.76
CA ILE A 147 9.76 -4.08 7.85
C ILE A 147 8.91 -5.35 7.82
N LEU A 148 7.62 -5.20 8.09
CA LEU A 148 6.61 -6.26 8.07
C LEU A 148 5.53 -5.88 7.05
N PRO A 149 5.32 -6.67 5.98
CA PRO A 149 4.35 -6.35 4.96
C PRO A 149 2.92 -6.58 5.46
N VAL A 150 2.09 -5.57 5.32
CA VAL A 150 0.65 -5.62 5.68
C VAL A 150 -0.22 -5.84 4.45
N ASP A 151 0.24 -5.43 3.26
CA ASP A 151 -0.47 -5.75 2.02
C ASP A 151 -0.69 -7.27 1.92
N SER A 152 -1.89 -7.71 1.56
CA SER A 152 -2.32 -9.11 1.70
C SER A 152 -1.44 -10.08 0.91
N GLU A 153 -1.04 -9.70 -0.29
CA GLU A 153 -0.21 -10.51 -1.17
C GLU A 153 1.21 -10.67 -0.63
N HIS A 154 1.81 -9.57 -0.16
CA HIS A 154 3.16 -9.60 0.42
C HIS A 154 3.18 -10.28 1.79
N ASN A 155 2.13 -10.09 2.56
CA ASN A 155 1.95 -10.81 3.83
C ASN A 155 1.84 -12.32 3.59
N ALA A 156 1.09 -12.74 2.57
CA ALA A 156 0.97 -14.14 2.17
C ALA A 156 2.34 -14.74 1.83
N ILE A 157 3.14 -14.04 1.02
CA ILE A 157 4.51 -14.45 0.68
C ILE A 157 5.36 -14.54 1.96
N TYR A 158 5.31 -13.52 2.81
CA TYR A 158 6.08 -13.47 4.05
C TYR A 158 5.76 -14.65 4.99
N GLN A 159 4.51 -15.13 4.99
CA GLN A 159 4.06 -16.26 5.81
C GLN A 159 4.57 -17.62 5.31
N VAL A 160 4.82 -17.76 4.01
CA VAL A 160 5.20 -19.03 3.36
C VAL A 160 6.68 -19.09 2.98
N LEU A 161 7.42 -18.00 3.11
CA LEU A 161 8.86 -17.99 2.99
C LEU A 161 9.51 -18.61 4.24
N PRO A 162 10.69 -19.25 4.10
CA PRO A 162 11.43 -19.75 5.24
C PRO A 162 11.75 -18.63 6.25
N PRO A 163 11.70 -18.93 7.57
CA PRO A 163 11.96 -17.94 8.62
C PRO A 163 13.36 -17.34 8.57
N GLU A 164 14.34 -18.14 8.12
CA GLU A 164 15.71 -17.70 7.96
C GLU A 164 15.81 -16.85 6.70
N LYS A 165 16.05 -15.56 6.88
CA LYS A 165 16.16 -14.55 5.82
C LYS A 165 17.52 -14.66 5.10
N GLY A 166 17.78 -15.79 4.48
CA GLY A 166 18.86 -15.95 3.53
C GLY A 166 18.47 -15.42 2.14
N CYS A 167 19.45 -15.44 1.21
CA CYS A 167 19.13 -15.22 -0.21
C CYS A 167 18.05 -16.22 -0.66
N LEU A 168 17.05 -15.78 -1.40
CA LEU A 168 15.96 -16.63 -1.92
C LEU A 168 16.49 -17.92 -2.59
N LYS A 169 17.63 -17.81 -3.31
CA LYS A 169 18.29 -18.96 -3.94
C LYS A 169 18.77 -19.99 -2.92
N GLN A 170 19.32 -19.55 -1.78
CA GLN A 170 19.80 -20.46 -0.73
C GLN A 170 18.64 -21.20 -0.05
N ASN A 171 17.47 -20.57 -0.01
CA ASN A 171 16.25 -21.14 0.55
C ASN A 171 15.46 -21.98 -0.46
N GLY A 172 16.03 -22.26 -1.65
CA GLY A 172 15.37 -23.06 -2.68
C GLY A 172 14.17 -22.38 -3.34
N VAL A 173 13.99 -21.06 -3.20
CA VAL A 173 12.90 -20.32 -3.86
C VAL A 173 13.22 -20.18 -5.35
N GLN A 174 12.32 -20.71 -6.18
CA GLN A 174 12.39 -20.63 -7.64
C GLN A 174 11.74 -19.34 -8.13
N SER A 175 10.51 -19.07 -7.71
CA SER A 175 9.76 -17.84 -8.04
C SER A 175 8.74 -17.49 -6.96
N ILE A 176 8.35 -16.21 -6.95
CA ILE A 176 7.26 -15.65 -6.16
C ILE A 176 6.10 -15.35 -7.12
N ILE A 177 4.89 -15.79 -6.77
CA ILE A 177 3.70 -15.66 -7.61
C ILE A 177 2.68 -14.81 -6.87
N LEU A 178 2.46 -13.58 -7.36
CA LEU A 178 1.42 -12.70 -6.86
C LEU A 178 0.09 -13.03 -7.54
N THR A 179 -0.95 -13.24 -6.76
CA THR A 179 -2.31 -13.39 -7.30
C THR A 179 -2.98 -12.04 -7.46
N ALA A 180 -3.87 -11.91 -8.42
CA ALA A 180 -4.67 -10.73 -8.68
C ALA A 180 -6.12 -11.13 -8.95
N SER A 181 -7.09 -10.33 -8.48
CA SER A 181 -8.51 -10.58 -8.81
C SER A 181 -8.84 -10.39 -10.29
N GLY A 182 -8.01 -9.64 -11.03
CA GLY A 182 -8.29 -9.19 -12.39
C GLY A 182 -9.21 -7.96 -12.45
N GLY A 183 -9.71 -7.49 -11.30
CA GLY A 183 -10.59 -6.33 -11.21
C GLY A 183 -11.98 -6.55 -11.83
N PRO A 184 -12.81 -5.48 -11.90
CA PRO A 184 -14.18 -5.59 -12.39
C PRO A 184 -14.29 -5.83 -13.90
N PHE A 185 -13.21 -5.64 -14.68
CA PHE A 185 -13.24 -5.68 -16.14
C PHE A 185 -12.49 -6.87 -16.74
N LEU A 186 -12.26 -7.92 -15.96
CA LEU A 186 -11.53 -9.11 -16.39
C LEU A 186 -12.10 -9.73 -17.66
N HIS A 187 -13.43 -9.78 -17.81
CA HIS A 187 -14.13 -10.39 -18.94
C HIS A 187 -14.91 -9.39 -19.81
N THR A 188 -14.76 -8.07 -19.58
CA THR A 188 -15.40 -7.01 -20.38
C THR A 188 -14.78 -6.97 -21.78
N ASP A 189 -15.57 -6.74 -22.84
CA ASP A 189 -15.02 -6.57 -24.18
C ASP A 189 -14.08 -5.36 -24.22
N LEU A 190 -12.94 -5.49 -24.89
CA LEU A 190 -11.96 -4.40 -25.04
C LEU A 190 -12.55 -3.19 -25.77
N ALA A 191 -13.54 -3.41 -26.66
CA ALA A 191 -14.25 -2.34 -27.37
C ALA A 191 -15.02 -1.41 -26.40
N ASP A 192 -15.41 -1.92 -25.22
CA ASP A 192 -16.18 -1.17 -24.22
C ASP A 192 -15.29 -0.38 -23.25
N PHE A 193 -13.98 -0.62 -23.21
CA PHE A 193 -13.06 0.05 -22.28
C PHE A 193 -13.09 1.57 -22.35
N PRO A 194 -13.21 2.22 -23.53
CA PRO A 194 -13.30 3.67 -23.59
C PRO A 194 -14.55 4.26 -22.91
N ALA A 195 -15.61 3.45 -22.73
CA ALA A 195 -16.88 3.86 -22.12
C ALA A 195 -16.96 3.54 -20.62
N ILE A 196 -15.93 2.93 -20.02
CA ILE A 196 -15.89 2.63 -18.58
C ILE A 196 -15.94 3.92 -17.77
N THR A 197 -16.87 4.00 -16.82
CA THR A 197 -17.07 5.15 -15.95
C THR A 197 -16.32 5.00 -14.61
N PRO A 198 -16.06 6.12 -13.89
CA PRO A 198 -15.49 6.07 -12.54
C PRO A 198 -16.31 5.19 -11.57
N GLU A 199 -17.63 5.25 -11.65
CA GLU A 199 -18.54 4.49 -10.77
C GLU A 199 -18.44 2.98 -11.01
N GLN A 200 -18.16 2.56 -12.25
CA GLN A 200 -17.91 1.16 -12.59
C GLN A 200 -16.53 0.71 -12.09
N ALA A 201 -15.51 1.54 -12.30
CA ALA A 201 -14.13 1.20 -11.96
C ALA A 201 -13.86 1.09 -10.45
N VAL A 202 -14.66 1.79 -9.61
CA VAL A 202 -14.52 1.69 -8.15
C VAL A 202 -15.27 0.50 -7.51
N LYS A 203 -16.01 -0.29 -8.30
CA LYS A 203 -16.75 -1.48 -7.83
C LYS A 203 -15.86 -2.71 -7.92
N HIS A 204 -15.03 -2.93 -6.88
CA HIS A 204 -14.23 -4.14 -6.82
C HIS A 204 -15.10 -5.36 -6.44
N PRO A 205 -14.92 -6.54 -7.10
CA PRO A 205 -15.78 -7.71 -6.88
C PRO A 205 -15.68 -8.29 -5.45
N ASN A 206 -14.52 -8.25 -4.81
CA ASN A 206 -14.27 -8.98 -3.56
C ASN A 206 -13.86 -8.07 -2.38
N TRP A 207 -13.33 -6.87 -2.64
CA TRP A 207 -12.76 -5.98 -1.64
C TRP A 207 -13.50 -4.66 -1.57
N GLN A 208 -13.68 -4.14 -0.34
CA GLN A 208 -14.10 -2.75 -0.12
C GLN A 208 -12.85 -1.89 0.10
N MET A 209 -12.51 -1.11 -0.91
CA MET A 209 -11.26 -0.33 -0.92
C MET A 209 -11.54 1.16 -1.20
N GLY A 210 -10.51 1.99 -0.96
CA GLY A 210 -10.54 3.39 -1.37
C GLY A 210 -10.65 3.55 -2.90
N ARG A 211 -11.14 4.70 -3.36
CA ARG A 211 -11.41 4.95 -4.80
C ARG A 211 -10.17 4.80 -5.67
N LYS A 212 -9.01 5.34 -5.26
CA LYS A 212 -7.74 5.26 -6.02
C LYS A 212 -7.32 3.81 -6.23
N ILE A 213 -7.19 3.02 -5.17
CA ILE A 213 -6.75 1.63 -5.25
C ILE A 213 -7.76 0.73 -5.99
N SER A 214 -9.05 1.06 -5.98
CA SER A 214 -10.06 0.34 -6.78
C SER A 214 -9.84 0.55 -8.28
N VAL A 215 -9.51 1.77 -8.73
CA VAL A 215 -9.14 2.05 -10.12
C VAL A 215 -7.81 1.37 -10.46
N ASP A 216 -6.82 1.39 -9.56
CA ASP A 216 -5.56 0.67 -9.76
C ASP A 216 -5.78 -0.84 -9.92
N SER A 217 -6.73 -1.41 -9.17
CA SER A 217 -7.13 -2.81 -9.35
C SER A 217 -7.79 -3.04 -10.72
N ALA A 218 -8.68 -2.13 -11.13
CA ALA A 218 -9.37 -2.20 -12.41
C ALA A 218 -8.42 -2.13 -13.62
N THR A 219 -7.32 -1.39 -13.52
CA THR A 219 -6.26 -1.26 -14.54
C THR A 219 -5.15 -2.32 -14.37
N MET A 220 -5.16 -3.12 -13.31
CA MET A 220 -4.06 -3.97 -12.86
C MET A 220 -2.77 -3.19 -12.48
N MET A 221 -2.81 -1.86 -12.40
CA MET A 221 -1.69 -1.07 -11.86
C MET A 221 -1.40 -1.44 -10.40
N ASN A 222 -2.44 -1.72 -9.61
CA ASN A 222 -2.24 -2.17 -8.22
C ASN A 222 -1.29 -3.37 -8.16
N LYS A 223 -1.49 -4.38 -9.01
CA LYS A 223 -0.61 -5.54 -9.08
C LYS A 223 0.78 -5.18 -9.62
N GLY A 224 0.86 -4.21 -10.53
CA GLY A 224 2.13 -3.67 -11.01
C GLY A 224 2.94 -3.01 -9.88
N LEU A 225 2.30 -2.18 -9.04
CA LEU A 225 2.94 -1.57 -7.87
C LEU A 225 3.38 -2.63 -6.84
N GLU A 226 2.58 -3.65 -6.66
CA GLU A 226 2.88 -4.78 -5.77
C GLU A 226 4.07 -5.62 -6.25
N LEU A 227 4.27 -5.78 -7.55
CA LEU A 227 5.47 -6.43 -8.10
C LEU A 227 6.75 -5.67 -7.73
N ILE A 228 6.70 -4.33 -7.85
CA ILE A 228 7.83 -3.47 -7.48
C ILE A 228 8.08 -3.55 -5.96
N GLU A 229 7.01 -3.53 -5.15
CA GLU A 229 7.12 -3.71 -3.71
C GLU A 229 7.73 -5.08 -3.35
N ALA A 230 7.26 -6.17 -3.96
CA ALA A 230 7.80 -7.52 -3.75
C ALA A 230 9.29 -7.64 -4.13
N HIS A 231 9.70 -6.98 -5.22
CA HIS A 231 11.11 -6.89 -5.61
C HIS A 231 11.98 -6.39 -4.45
N TRP A 232 11.58 -5.30 -3.80
CA TRP A 232 12.32 -4.70 -2.70
C TRP A 232 12.19 -5.47 -1.39
N LEU A 233 10.97 -5.85 -0.99
CA LEU A 233 10.73 -6.53 0.29
C LEU A 233 11.46 -7.87 0.40
N PHE A 234 11.47 -8.63 -0.68
CA PHE A 234 12.00 -9.99 -0.69
C PHE A 234 13.35 -10.08 -1.39
N ASN A 235 13.93 -8.96 -1.82
CA ASN A 235 15.14 -8.94 -2.65
C ASN A 235 15.03 -9.95 -3.81
N CYS A 236 13.87 -9.96 -4.48
CA CYS A 236 13.55 -10.89 -5.55
C CYS A 236 13.79 -10.23 -6.90
N PRO A 237 14.65 -10.80 -7.76
CA PRO A 237 14.90 -10.21 -9.07
C PRO A 237 13.63 -10.27 -9.95
N PRO A 238 13.42 -9.29 -10.86
CA PRO A 238 12.21 -9.17 -11.66
C PRO A 238 11.78 -10.43 -12.41
N GLU A 239 12.75 -11.18 -12.94
CA GLU A 239 12.51 -12.41 -13.71
C GLU A 239 11.99 -13.60 -12.88
N LYS A 240 11.99 -13.45 -11.54
CA LYS A 240 11.43 -14.44 -10.61
C LYS A 240 10.10 -14.01 -9.99
N LEU A 241 9.57 -12.87 -10.42
CA LEU A 241 8.26 -12.39 -10.01
C LEU A 241 7.23 -12.70 -11.11
N GLU A 242 6.22 -13.47 -10.75
CA GLU A 242 5.14 -13.88 -11.63
C GLU A 242 3.82 -13.28 -11.15
N THR A 243 2.89 -13.06 -12.07
CA THR A 243 1.50 -12.69 -11.75
C THR A 243 0.53 -13.71 -12.33
N VAL A 244 -0.46 -14.08 -11.55
CA VAL A 244 -1.56 -14.93 -11.98
C VAL A 244 -2.90 -14.31 -11.56
N ILE A 245 -3.88 -14.36 -12.44
CA ILE A 245 -5.25 -13.93 -12.12
C ILE A 245 -5.93 -15.04 -11.31
N HIS A 246 -6.52 -14.68 -10.18
CA HIS A 246 -7.30 -15.54 -9.30
C HIS A 246 -8.57 -14.79 -8.87
N PRO A 247 -9.68 -14.88 -9.62
CA PRO A 247 -10.85 -14.04 -9.41
C PRO A 247 -11.51 -14.18 -8.04
N GLN A 248 -11.41 -15.35 -7.41
CA GLN A 248 -11.98 -15.59 -6.08
C GLN A 248 -11.23 -14.88 -4.95
N SER A 249 -9.98 -14.45 -5.17
CA SER A 249 -9.12 -13.75 -4.20
C SER A 249 -8.98 -14.47 -2.84
N VAL A 250 -9.07 -15.78 -2.83
CA VAL A 250 -8.94 -16.64 -1.64
C VAL A 250 -7.49 -17.04 -1.41
N VAL A 251 -6.76 -17.36 -2.48
CA VAL A 251 -5.30 -17.53 -2.47
C VAL A 251 -4.69 -16.14 -2.64
N HIS A 252 -4.01 -15.65 -1.61
CA HIS A 252 -3.49 -14.30 -1.62
C HIS A 252 -2.14 -14.16 -2.34
N SER A 253 -1.27 -15.17 -2.26
CA SER A 253 -0.04 -15.32 -3.07
C SER A 253 0.60 -16.69 -2.81
N MET A 254 1.61 -17.02 -3.62
CA MET A 254 2.29 -18.32 -3.59
C MET A 254 3.80 -18.18 -3.77
N VAL A 255 4.53 -19.18 -3.29
CA VAL A 255 5.98 -19.31 -3.52
C VAL A 255 6.24 -20.69 -4.11
N ARG A 256 6.95 -20.72 -5.24
CA ARG A 256 7.39 -21.96 -5.90
C ARG A 256 8.81 -22.29 -5.46
N TYR A 257 9.04 -23.55 -5.10
CA TYR A 257 10.32 -24.07 -4.64
C TYR A 257 11.00 -24.96 -5.66
N ALA A 258 12.31 -25.15 -5.52
CA ALA A 258 13.14 -25.91 -6.44
C ALA A 258 12.80 -27.40 -6.49
N ASP A 259 12.19 -27.95 -5.45
CA ASP A 259 11.70 -29.34 -5.38
C ASP A 259 10.35 -29.56 -6.11
N GLY A 260 9.81 -28.49 -6.73
CA GLY A 260 8.53 -28.49 -7.42
C GLY A 260 7.32 -28.20 -6.55
N SER A 261 7.51 -28.02 -5.24
CA SER A 261 6.39 -27.65 -4.36
C SER A 261 5.99 -26.16 -4.53
N VAL A 262 4.70 -25.88 -4.29
CA VAL A 262 4.15 -24.52 -4.24
C VAL A 262 3.46 -24.34 -2.88
N LEU A 263 3.91 -23.38 -2.10
CA LEU A 263 3.25 -23.01 -0.86
C LEU A 263 2.39 -21.76 -1.08
N ALA A 264 1.15 -21.80 -0.60
CA ALA A 264 0.18 -20.73 -0.73
C ALA A 264 -0.41 -20.34 0.62
N GLN A 265 -0.62 -19.06 0.87
CA GLN A 265 -1.45 -18.61 1.97
C GLN A 265 -2.86 -18.35 1.45
N MET A 266 -3.85 -18.86 2.18
CA MET A 266 -5.27 -18.72 1.88
C MET A 266 -6.01 -18.08 3.04
N GLY A 267 -7.06 -17.32 2.74
CA GLY A 267 -7.91 -16.72 3.77
C GLY A 267 -9.12 -15.99 3.18
N THR A 268 -10.04 -15.62 4.06
CA THR A 268 -11.10 -14.69 3.72
C THR A 268 -10.50 -13.33 3.38
N PRO A 269 -10.94 -12.65 2.31
CA PRO A 269 -10.45 -11.31 1.95
C PRO A 269 -10.79 -10.26 3.02
N ASP A 270 -9.89 -10.08 3.99
CA ASP A 270 -10.05 -9.13 5.10
C ASP A 270 -8.67 -8.69 5.62
N MET A 271 -8.41 -7.38 5.60
CA MET A 271 -7.12 -6.82 6.01
C MET A 271 -6.77 -7.04 7.48
N ARG A 272 -7.72 -7.37 8.34
CA ARG A 272 -7.45 -7.71 9.75
C ARG A 272 -6.59 -8.97 9.87
N THR A 273 -6.65 -9.89 8.91
CA THR A 273 -5.80 -11.09 8.90
C THR A 273 -4.31 -10.76 8.81
N PRO A 274 -3.81 -10.07 7.76
CA PRO A 274 -2.40 -9.70 7.66
C PRO A 274 -1.96 -8.72 8.76
N ILE A 275 -2.84 -7.81 9.19
CA ILE A 275 -2.57 -6.90 10.30
C ILE A 275 -2.35 -7.68 11.60
N ALA A 276 -3.25 -8.60 11.96
CA ALA A 276 -3.13 -9.42 13.16
C ALA A 276 -1.89 -10.31 13.11
N TYR A 277 -1.56 -10.86 11.94
CA TYR A 277 -0.33 -11.62 11.76
C TYR A 277 0.92 -10.78 12.07
N CYS A 278 1.03 -9.59 11.47
CA CYS A 278 2.19 -8.72 11.68
C CYS A 278 2.29 -8.23 13.13
N LEU A 279 1.18 -7.79 13.72
CA LEU A 279 1.15 -7.30 15.11
C LEU A 279 1.41 -8.41 16.14
N GLY A 280 0.99 -9.64 15.83
CA GLY A 280 1.11 -10.77 16.75
C GLY A 280 2.48 -11.44 16.81
N LEU A 281 3.33 -11.24 15.80
CA LEU A 281 4.60 -11.95 15.67
C LEU A 281 5.44 -11.94 16.96
N PRO A 282 6.02 -13.10 17.35
CA PRO A 282 6.06 -14.38 16.61
C PRO A 282 4.80 -15.26 16.73
N GLU A 283 3.83 -14.87 17.53
CA GLU A 283 2.59 -15.60 17.76
C GLU A 283 1.52 -15.23 16.72
N ARG A 284 0.47 -16.07 16.63
CA ARG A 284 -0.76 -15.72 15.89
C ARG A 284 -1.83 -15.29 16.89
N ILE A 285 -2.37 -14.08 16.68
CA ILE A 285 -3.43 -13.49 17.51
C ILE A 285 -4.77 -13.48 16.78
N ALA A 286 -5.86 -13.40 17.52
CA ALA A 286 -7.20 -13.37 16.94
C ALA A 286 -7.43 -12.07 16.15
N SER A 287 -7.70 -12.19 14.84
CA SER A 287 -8.02 -11.06 13.98
C SER A 287 -9.49 -10.62 14.07
N GLY A 288 -10.38 -11.49 14.54
CA GLY A 288 -11.83 -11.31 14.46
C GLY A 288 -12.43 -11.60 13.08
N VAL A 289 -11.63 -12.13 12.15
CA VAL A 289 -12.10 -12.53 10.82
C VAL A 289 -12.70 -13.93 10.88
N PRO A 290 -13.88 -14.17 10.27
CA PRO A 290 -14.44 -15.52 10.18
C PRO A 290 -13.49 -16.47 9.43
N PRO A 291 -13.39 -17.74 9.83
CA PRO A 291 -12.59 -18.72 9.12
C PRO A 291 -13.12 -18.93 7.71
N LEU A 292 -12.22 -19.33 6.80
CA LEU A 292 -12.58 -19.66 5.42
C LEU A 292 -13.47 -20.92 5.41
N ASP A 293 -14.63 -20.81 4.77
CA ASP A 293 -15.55 -21.93 4.60
C ASP A 293 -15.21 -22.68 3.29
N PHE A 294 -14.52 -23.80 3.42
CA PHE A 294 -14.16 -24.66 2.27
C PHE A 294 -15.36 -25.31 1.61
N ALA A 295 -16.46 -25.51 2.33
CA ALA A 295 -17.67 -26.12 1.75
C ALA A 295 -18.41 -25.13 0.82
N ALA A 296 -18.29 -23.84 1.09
CA ALA A 296 -18.82 -22.77 0.23
C ALA A 296 -17.94 -22.47 -0.99
N LEU A 297 -16.65 -22.88 -0.96
CA LEU A 297 -15.73 -22.72 -2.07
C LEU A 297 -15.95 -23.82 -3.11
N SER A 298 -16.60 -23.49 -4.24
CA SER A 298 -16.86 -24.45 -5.30
C SER A 298 -15.62 -24.81 -6.13
N ALA A 299 -14.77 -23.80 -6.43
CA ALA A 299 -13.55 -23.96 -7.21
C ALA A 299 -12.59 -22.80 -6.99
N LEU A 300 -11.30 -23.04 -7.19
CA LEU A 300 -10.25 -22.04 -7.34
C LEU A 300 -9.79 -22.05 -8.79
N THR A 301 -9.86 -20.90 -9.45
CA THR A 301 -9.47 -20.76 -10.85
C THR A 301 -8.29 -19.82 -11.00
N PHE A 302 -7.45 -20.08 -12.00
CA PHE A 302 -6.26 -19.31 -12.27
C PHE A 302 -6.14 -19.06 -13.77
N GLU A 303 -5.82 -17.81 -14.16
CA GLU A 303 -5.70 -17.38 -15.54
C GLU A 303 -4.41 -16.58 -15.73
N THR A 304 -3.88 -16.59 -16.95
CA THR A 304 -2.72 -15.74 -17.30
C THR A 304 -3.19 -14.31 -17.56
N PRO A 305 -2.48 -13.27 -17.06
CA PRO A 305 -2.80 -11.89 -17.36
C PRO A 305 -2.72 -11.56 -18.86
N ASP A 306 -3.70 -10.84 -19.39
CA ASP A 306 -3.66 -10.28 -20.75
C ASP A 306 -3.12 -8.85 -20.73
N TYR A 307 -1.88 -8.64 -21.16
CA TYR A 307 -1.23 -7.32 -21.18
C TYR A 307 -1.87 -6.33 -22.18
N ARG A 308 -2.60 -6.79 -23.19
CA ARG A 308 -3.36 -5.90 -24.07
C ARG A 308 -4.57 -5.31 -23.34
N ARG A 309 -5.17 -6.10 -22.48
CA ARG A 309 -6.27 -5.69 -21.58
C ARG A 309 -5.76 -4.81 -20.45
N PHE A 310 -4.61 -5.16 -19.90
CA PHE A 310 -4.01 -4.53 -18.71
C PHE A 310 -2.62 -3.95 -19.01
N PRO A 311 -2.52 -2.93 -19.89
CA PRO A 311 -1.22 -2.34 -20.25
C PRO A 311 -0.50 -1.70 -19.06
N CYS A 312 -1.21 -1.29 -18.00
CA CYS A 312 -0.59 -0.75 -16.78
C CYS A 312 0.27 -1.79 -16.06
N LEU A 313 -0.10 -3.08 -16.10
CA LEU A 313 0.71 -4.15 -15.53
C LEU A 313 2.03 -4.32 -16.31
N GLU A 314 1.98 -4.27 -17.64
CA GLU A 314 3.19 -4.33 -18.48
C GLU A 314 4.12 -3.14 -18.22
N LEU A 315 3.57 -1.92 -18.16
CA LEU A 315 4.32 -0.71 -17.87
C LEU A 315 5.01 -0.78 -16.49
N ALA A 316 4.38 -1.38 -15.51
CA ALA A 316 4.98 -1.58 -14.19
C ALA A 316 6.14 -2.59 -14.22
N TYR A 317 6.01 -3.70 -14.98
CA TYR A 317 7.13 -4.62 -15.22
C TYR A 317 8.31 -3.91 -15.89
N GLN A 318 8.05 -3.10 -16.92
CA GLN A 318 9.09 -2.32 -17.60
C GLN A 318 9.76 -1.34 -16.64
N ALA A 319 8.99 -0.62 -15.83
CA ALA A 319 9.53 0.32 -14.85
C ALA A 319 10.37 -0.38 -13.76
N MET A 320 9.93 -1.55 -13.29
CA MET A 320 10.68 -2.37 -12.34
C MET A 320 12.03 -2.84 -12.93
N GLN A 321 12.04 -3.29 -14.17
CA GLN A 321 13.26 -3.72 -14.86
C GLN A 321 14.24 -2.57 -15.14
N ALA A 322 13.72 -1.39 -15.47
CA ALA A 322 14.53 -0.20 -15.67
C ALA A 322 15.17 0.30 -14.36
N GLY A 323 14.47 0.14 -13.24
CA GLY A 323 14.98 0.54 -11.92
C GLY A 323 15.18 2.04 -11.75
N GLY A 324 16.08 2.41 -10.84
CA GLY A 324 16.40 3.82 -10.58
C GLY A 324 15.18 4.64 -10.16
N GLY A 325 14.97 5.79 -10.81
CA GLY A 325 13.82 6.68 -10.59
C GLY A 325 12.57 6.32 -11.41
N VAL A 326 12.64 5.35 -12.32
CA VAL A 326 11.53 5.04 -13.24
C VAL A 326 10.26 4.57 -12.51
N PRO A 327 10.33 3.75 -11.44
CA PRO A 327 9.14 3.41 -10.65
C PRO A 327 8.49 4.62 -9.95
N CYS A 328 9.28 5.63 -9.55
CA CYS A 328 8.76 6.90 -9.01
C CYS A 328 7.94 7.65 -10.07
N VAL A 329 8.46 7.75 -11.29
CA VAL A 329 7.75 8.36 -12.43
C VAL A 329 6.45 7.61 -12.74
N LEU A 330 6.49 6.27 -12.76
CA LEU A 330 5.30 5.43 -12.95
C LEU A 330 4.21 5.77 -11.92
N ASN A 331 4.58 5.81 -10.64
CA ASN A 331 3.64 6.09 -9.56
C ASN A 331 3.04 7.49 -9.65
N ALA A 332 3.87 8.51 -9.86
CA ALA A 332 3.44 9.90 -9.97
C ALA A 332 2.45 10.09 -11.16
N ALA A 333 2.80 9.54 -12.33
CA ALA A 333 1.95 9.58 -13.51
C ALA A 333 0.60 8.86 -13.29
N ASN A 334 0.64 7.69 -12.64
CA ASN A 334 -0.56 6.94 -12.33
C ASN A 334 -1.48 7.69 -11.35
N GLU A 335 -0.94 8.28 -10.28
CA GLU A 335 -1.76 9.05 -9.32
C GLU A 335 -2.49 10.21 -10.00
N ILE A 336 -1.81 10.97 -10.88
CA ILE A 336 -2.42 12.07 -11.64
C ILE A 336 -3.48 11.55 -12.61
N ALA A 337 -3.17 10.48 -13.36
CA ALA A 337 -4.11 9.91 -14.33
C ALA A 337 -5.37 9.36 -13.65
N VAL A 338 -5.21 8.64 -12.54
CA VAL A 338 -6.34 8.09 -11.77
C VAL A 338 -7.18 9.22 -11.18
N ALA A 339 -6.58 10.27 -10.64
CA ALA A 339 -7.30 11.44 -10.13
C ALA A 339 -8.12 12.13 -11.24
N ALA A 340 -7.53 12.33 -12.42
CA ALA A 340 -8.20 12.90 -13.58
C ALA A 340 -9.34 12.04 -14.10
N PHE A 341 -9.17 10.72 -14.13
CA PHE A 341 -10.24 9.77 -14.48
C PHE A 341 -11.39 9.83 -13.48
N LEU A 342 -11.09 9.79 -12.17
CA LEU A 342 -12.11 9.86 -11.12
C LEU A 342 -12.89 11.19 -11.11
N ALA A 343 -12.28 12.27 -11.62
CA ALA A 343 -12.92 13.56 -11.85
C ALA A 343 -13.70 13.63 -13.18
N GLY A 344 -13.65 12.58 -14.01
CA GLY A 344 -14.33 12.54 -15.32
C GLY A 344 -13.64 13.37 -16.41
N HIS A 345 -12.37 13.76 -16.22
CA HIS A 345 -11.64 14.58 -17.17
C HIS A 345 -11.04 13.78 -18.33
N ILE A 346 -10.72 12.49 -18.11
CA ILE A 346 -10.14 11.59 -19.11
C ILE A 346 -10.88 10.24 -19.08
N ARG A 347 -10.71 9.44 -20.14
CA ARG A 347 -11.26 8.09 -20.25
C ARG A 347 -10.43 7.09 -19.43
N PHE A 348 -11.01 5.94 -19.14
CA PHE A 348 -10.32 4.82 -18.47
C PHE A 348 -9.04 4.40 -19.22
N THR A 349 -9.11 4.32 -20.54
CA THR A 349 -7.97 3.95 -21.40
C THR A 349 -6.86 4.99 -21.42
N ASP A 350 -7.14 6.23 -21.07
CA ASP A 350 -6.14 7.31 -21.04
C ASP A 350 -5.23 7.22 -19.81
N ILE A 351 -5.61 6.44 -18.79
CA ILE A 351 -4.74 6.17 -17.63
C ILE A 351 -3.41 5.54 -18.09
N ALA A 352 -3.49 4.41 -18.81
CA ALA A 352 -2.29 3.74 -19.31
C ALA A 352 -1.51 4.60 -20.33
N ARG A 353 -2.20 5.42 -21.13
CA ARG A 353 -1.57 6.35 -22.10
C ARG A 353 -0.77 7.44 -21.37
N THR A 354 -1.32 8.00 -20.30
CA THR A 354 -0.63 9.01 -19.48
C THR A 354 0.62 8.44 -18.85
N VAL A 355 0.52 7.25 -18.25
CA VAL A 355 1.67 6.57 -17.64
C VAL A 355 2.76 6.30 -18.69
N ARG A 356 2.39 5.73 -19.85
CA ARG A 356 3.34 5.44 -20.93
C ARG A 356 4.02 6.72 -21.42
N HIS A 357 3.26 7.78 -21.66
CA HIS A 357 3.81 9.07 -22.08
C HIS A 357 4.88 9.59 -21.11
N CYS A 358 4.65 9.49 -19.81
CA CYS A 358 5.64 9.93 -18.83
C CYS A 358 6.87 9.00 -18.80
N LEU A 359 6.69 7.70 -18.95
CA LEU A 359 7.81 6.74 -18.96
C LEU A 359 8.71 6.88 -20.20
N GLU A 360 8.19 7.43 -21.29
CA GLU A 360 8.95 7.72 -22.53
C GLU A 360 9.75 9.04 -22.45
N GLN A 361 9.57 9.84 -21.38
CA GLN A 361 10.32 11.08 -21.18
C GLN A 361 11.59 10.84 -20.37
N ASP A 362 12.59 11.67 -20.63
CA ASP A 362 13.82 11.68 -19.83
C ASP A 362 13.68 12.69 -18.68
N PHE A 363 13.71 12.19 -17.46
CA PHE A 363 13.68 13.00 -16.25
C PHE A 363 15.08 13.04 -15.65
N SER A 364 15.71 14.22 -15.70
CA SER A 364 16.95 14.47 -14.98
C SER A 364 16.66 14.64 -13.48
N GLY A 365 17.31 13.84 -12.62
CA GLY A 365 17.17 13.96 -11.17
C GLY A 365 17.91 12.87 -10.41
N SER A 366 18.23 13.15 -9.16
CA SER A 366 18.82 12.16 -8.26
C SER A 366 17.71 11.27 -7.67
N HIS A 367 17.86 9.97 -7.77
CA HIS A 367 16.99 8.99 -7.11
C HIS A 367 17.64 8.37 -5.85
N HIS A 368 18.74 8.97 -5.38
CA HIS A 368 19.51 8.46 -4.23
C HIS A 368 19.22 9.20 -2.92
N SER A 369 18.40 10.24 -2.95
CA SER A 369 18.01 11.00 -1.78
C SER A 369 16.50 11.24 -1.75
N LEU A 370 15.93 11.47 -0.56
CA LEU A 370 14.51 11.81 -0.42
C LEU A 370 14.15 13.05 -1.23
N GLU A 371 14.95 14.12 -1.12
CA GLU A 371 14.75 15.37 -1.84
C GLU A 371 14.73 15.14 -3.36
N GLY A 372 15.72 14.42 -3.90
CA GLY A 372 15.79 14.10 -5.33
C GLY A 372 14.60 13.26 -5.82
N LEU A 373 14.10 12.33 -5.00
CA LEU A 373 12.91 11.55 -5.32
C LEU A 373 11.64 12.41 -5.30
N LEU A 374 11.51 13.35 -4.36
CA LEU A 374 10.40 14.28 -4.30
C LEU A 374 10.41 15.26 -5.49
N ASP A 375 11.58 15.73 -5.90
CA ASP A 375 11.74 16.57 -7.09
C ASP A 375 11.36 15.80 -8.36
N LEU A 376 11.77 14.53 -8.47
CA LEU A 376 11.42 13.66 -9.58
C LEU A 376 9.92 13.38 -9.63
N ASP A 377 9.29 13.06 -8.50
CA ASP A 377 7.84 12.88 -8.38
C ASP A 377 7.10 14.14 -8.83
N ALA A 378 7.53 15.33 -8.37
CA ALA A 378 6.93 16.60 -8.76
C ALA A 378 7.11 16.92 -10.26
N ALA A 379 8.25 16.58 -10.86
CA ALA A 379 8.48 16.76 -12.29
C ALA A 379 7.58 15.80 -13.12
N ALA A 380 7.49 14.54 -12.72
CA ALA A 380 6.63 13.56 -13.38
C ALA A 380 5.14 13.93 -13.27
N ARG A 381 4.70 14.46 -12.11
CA ARG A 381 3.32 14.95 -11.92
C ARG A 381 3.01 16.10 -12.92
N ARG A 382 3.89 17.09 -13.02
CA ARG A 382 3.70 18.19 -14.01
C ARG A 382 3.59 17.67 -15.44
N ALA A 383 4.42 16.71 -15.83
CA ALA A 383 4.36 16.10 -17.16
C ALA A 383 3.04 15.34 -17.37
N ALA A 384 2.60 14.58 -16.38
CA ALA A 384 1.32 13.87 -16.43
C ALA A 384 0.13 14.84 -16.52
N GLU A 385 0.11 15.91 -15.72
CA GLU A 385 -0.92 16.96 -15.77
C GLU A 385 -1.00 17.62 -17.15
N ALA A 386 0.15 17.95 -17.75
CA ALA A 386 0.20 18.53 -19.09
C ALA A 386 -0.37 17.56 -20.14
N PHE A 387 -0.07 16.27 -20.06
CA PHE A 387 -0.63 15.27 -20.96
C PHE A 387 -2.12 15.04 -20.74
N VAL A 388 -2.58 15.00 -19.49
CA VAL A 388 -4.01 14.93 -19.14
C VAL A 388 -4.78 16.07 -19.78
N GLN A 389 -4.27 17.31 -19.74
CA GLN A 389 -4.91 18.46 -20.39
C GLN A 389 -5.01 18.28 -21.91
N GLN A 390 -4.01 17.65 -22.56
CA GLN A 390 -4.03 17.40 -24.00
C GLN A 390 -5.07 16.34 -24.41
N VAL A 391 -5.30 15.31 -23.58
CA VAL A 391 -6.25 14.23 -23.89
C VAL A 391 -7.68 14.55 -23.43
N ALA A 392 -7.86 15.40 -22.43
CA ALA A 392 -9.16 15.85 -21.93
C ALA A 392 -10.00 16.61 -22.96
N HIS A 393 -9.38 17.20 -23.96
CA HIS A 393 -10.02 18.00 -25.01
C HIS A 393 -10.28 17.20 -26.32
N ARG A 394 -10.14 15.89 -26.29
CA ARG A 394 -10.42 14.98 -27.41
C ARG A 394 -11.56 14.01 -27.09
#